data_3945406d5c0cbc67bee6e31784f30691
#
_entry.id   3945406d5c0cbc67bee6e31784f30691
#
_cell.length_a   1.000
_cell.length_b   1.000
_cell.length_c   1.000
_cell.angle_alpha   90.00
_cell.angle_beta   90.00
_cell.angle_gamma   90.00
#
_symmetry.space_group_name_H-M   'P 1'
#
loop_
_entity.id
_entity.type
_entity.pdbx_description
1 polymer ?
#
loop_
_entity_poly.entity_id
_entity_poly.type
_entity_poly.pdbx_seq_one_letter_code
_entity_poly.pdbx_strand_id
1 'polypeptide(L)'
;MEVLELTGPFDAFAAIIQAALQRLEAEGVSGLVGAQFYAEPGSSEVGAIITFADPSQFMDHVHMITGWPEFKAFVGIVKPLDVRVYGRLSEEALAWLRTMNVVSKTFDSHLAGFVR
;
A
#
# COMPACT_ATOMS: atom_id res chain seq x y z
N MET A 1 3.93 -5.47 -1.69
CA MET A 1 4.08 -5.68 -0.24
C MET A 1 4.92 -4.57 0.35
N GLU A 2 4.52 -4.08 1.49
CA GLU A 2 5.23 -3.01 2.18
C GLU A 2 5.48 -3.40 3.62
N VAL A 3 6.64 -3.00 4.16
CA VAL A 3 6.91 -3.03 5.59
C VAL A 3 6.99 -1.58 6.06
N LEU A 4 6.16 -1.25 7.04
CA LEU A 4 6.01 0.10 7.55
C LEU A 4 6.37 0.14 9.03
N GLU A 5 6.99 1.24 9.46
CA GLU A 5 7.21 1.50 10.87
C GLU A 5 6.21 2.53 11.37
N LEU A 6 5.55 2.24 12.47
CA LEU A 6 4.64 3.19 13.11
C LEU A 6 5.44 4.28 13.83
N THR A 7 5.07 5.53 13.59
CA THR A 7 5.66 6.69 14.29
C THR A 7 4.72 7.25 15.34
N GLY A 8 3.57 6.61 15.55
CA GLY A 8 2.57 6.98 16.54
C GLY A 8 1.95 5.74 17.18
N PRO A 9 0.95 5.91 18.05
CA PRO A 9 0.31 4.80 18.75
C PRO A 9 -0.37 3.82 17.80
N PHE A 10 -0.30 2.52 18.13
CA PHE A 10 -0.95 1.48 17.34
C PHE A 10 -2.46 1.69 17.20
N ASP A 11 -3.14 2.09 18.29
CA ASP A 11 -4.59 2.30 18.24
C ASP A 11 -4.99 3.42 17.27
N ALA A 12 -4.18 4.48 17.19
CA ALA A 12 -4.39 5.56 16.25
C ALA A 12 -4.21 5.07 14.81
N PHE A 13 -3.19 4.26 14.56
CA PHE A 13 -2.98 3.64 13.25
C PHE A 13 -4.13 2.74 12.87
N ALA A 14 -4.59 1.87 13.78
CA ALA A 14 -5.68 0.96 13.51
C ALA A 14 -6.96 1.71 13.11
N ALA A 15 -7.28 2.80 13.79
CA ALA A 15 -8.45 3.63 13.46
C ALA A 15 -8.29 4.28 12.08
N ILE A 16 -7.12 4.80 11.77
CA ILE A 16 -6.83 5.44 10.48
C ILE A 16 -6.97 4.44 9.33
N ILE A 17 -6.36 3.26 9.47
CA ILE A 17 -6.39 2.28 8.38
C ILE A 17 -7.79 1.69 8.19
N GLN A 18 -8.55 1.49 9.26
CA GLN A 18 -9.93 1.04 9.15
C GLN A 18 -10.79 2.07 8.39
N ALA A 19 -10.63 3.35 8.70
CA ALA A 19 -11.35 4.42 7.99
C ALA A 19 -10.96 4.48 6.52
N ALA A 20 -9.68 4.34 6.21
CA ALA A 20 -9.19 4.34 4.82
C ALA A 20 -9.75 3.16 4.03
N LEU A 21 -9.76 1.96 4.61
CA LEU A 21 -10.29 0.76 3.95
C LEU A 21 -11.80 0.86 3.75
N GLN A 22 -12.55 1.38 4.72
CA GLN A 22 -13.98 1.61 4.58
C GLN A 22 -14.30 2.57 3.43
N ARG A 23 -13.49 3.62 3.29
CA ARG A 23 -13.66 4.56 2.18
C ARG A 23 -13.37 3.90 0.84
N LEU A 24 -12.31 3.09 0.75
CA LEU A 24 -12.00 2.35 -0.48
C LEU A 24 -13.17 1.44 -0.90
N GLU A 25 -13.77 0.74 0.04
CA GLU A 25 -14.95 -0.08 -0.23
C GLU A 25 -16.14 0.76 -0.68
N ALA A 26 -16.40 1.88 0.01
CA ALA A 26 -17.53 2.75 -0.31
C ALA A 26 -17.40 3.40 -1.69
N GLU A 27 -16.18 3.76 -2.10
CA GLU A 27 -15.91 4.34 -3.43
C GLU A 27 -16.00 3.29 -4.54
N GLY A 28 -16.00 1.99 -4.21
CA GLY A 28 -16.14 0.93 -5.18
C GLY A 28 -14.98 0.83 -6.17
N VAL A 29 -13.75 0.91 -5.68
CA VAL A 29 -12.55 0.94 -6.50
C VAL A 29 -12.32 -0.41 -7.16
N SER A 30 -12.68 -0.55 -8.42
CA SER A 30 -12.66 -1.83 -9.14
C SER A 30 -11.25 -2.33 -9.48
N GLY A 31 -10.28 -1.44 -9.57
CA GLY A 31 -8.90 -1.81 -9.89
C GLY A 31 -8.10 -2.34 -8.71
N LEU A 32 -8.61 -2.20 -7.49
CA LEU A 32 -7.98 -2.69 -6.27
C LEU A 32 -8.62 -4.02 -5.88
N VAL A 33 -7.86 -5.10 -6.00
CA VAL A 33 -8.36 -6.46 -5.71
C VAL A 33 -8.36 -6.72 -4.21
N GLY A 34 -7.36 -6.26 -3.49
CA GLY A 34 -7.29 -6.47 -2.06
C GLY A 34 -6.28 -5.56 -1.39
N ALA A 35 -6.53 -5.28 -0.12
CA ALA A 35 -5.62 -4.55 0.74
C ALA A 35 -5.68 -5.19 2.13
N GLN A 36 -4.56 -5.75 2.58
CA GLN A 36 -4.47 -6.46 3.84
C GLN A 36 -3.33 -5.88 4.68
N PHE A 37 -3.62 -5.62 5.94
CA PHE A 37 -2.64 -5.08 6.88
C PHE A 37 -2.48 -6.06 8.04
N TYR A 38 -1.23 -6.34 8.38
CA TYR A 38 -0.88 -7.29 9.43
C TYR A 38 0.07 -6.64 10.41
N ALA A 39 -0.14 -6.91 11.70
CA ALA A 39 0.72 -6.40 12.75
C ALA A 39 1.01 -7.51 13.76
N GLU A 40 2.15 -7.40 14.43
CA GLU A 40 2.51 -8.29 15.53
C GLU A 40 2.39 -7.53 16.84
N PRO A 41 1.67 -8.09 17.85
CA PRO A 41 1.55 -7.42 19.13
C PRO A 41 2.92 -7.08 19.74
N GLY A 42 3.07 -5.83 20.19
CA GLY A 42 4.31 -5.35 20.78
C GLY A 42 5.37 -4.87 19.79
N SER A 43 5.12 -5.00 18.49
CA SER A 43 5.99 -4.49 17.44
C SER A 43 5.50 -3.14 16.91
N SER A 44 6.41 -2.27 16.50
CA SER A 44 6.10 -1.04 15.78
C SER A 44 6.03 -1.24 14.26
N GLU A 45 6.27 -2.46 13.78
CA GLU A 45 6.23 -2.75 12.35
C GLU A 45 4.88 -3.30 11.92
N VAL A 46 4.46 -2.90 10.73
CA VAL A 46 3.22 -3.36 10.09
C VAL A 46 3.56 -3.84 8.69
N GLY A 47 3.02 -4.99 8.31
CA GLY A 47 3.10 -5.49 6.94
C GLY A 47 1.83 -5.18 6.19
N ALA A 48 1.96 -4.72 4.94
CA ALA A 48 0.83 -4.45 4.07
C ALA A 48 0.97 -5.18 2.75
N ILE A 49 -0.12 -5.81 2.31
CA ILE A 49 -0.20 -6.47 1.00
C ILE A 49 -1.31 -5.80 0.22
N ILE A 50 -0.95 -5.10 -0.85
CA ILE A 50 -1.88 -4.38 -1.71
C ILE A 50 -1.85 -5.04 -3.07
N THR A 51 -3.01 -5.47 -3.57
CA THR A 51 -3.11 -6.19 -4.84
C THR A 51 -3.98 -5.42 -5.82
N PHE A 52 -3.44 -5.19 -7.01
CA PHE A 52 -4.13 -4.50 -8.10
C PHE A 52 -4.50 -5.49 -9.22
N ALA A 53 -5.58 -5.19 -9.94
CA ALA A 53 -6.06 -6.02 -11.02
C ALA A 53 -5.07 -6.05 -12.21
N ASP A 54 -4.45 -4.91 -12.50
CA ASP A 54 -3.43 -4.78 -13.54
C ASP A 54 -2.51 -3.58 -13.24
N PRO A 55 -1.37 -3.47 -13.94
CA PRO A 55 -0.39 -2.40 -13.66
C PRO A 55 -0.92 -0.98 -13.81
N SER A 56 -1.89 -0.73 -14.67
CA SER A 56 -2.44 0.62 -14.87
C SER A 56 -3.22 1.11 -13.66
N GLN A 57 -3.77 0.22 -12.85
CA GLN A 57 -4.59 0.56 -11.70
C GLN A 57 -3.76 1.11 -10.54
N PHE A 58 -2.48 0.81 -10.49
CA PHE A 58 -1.62 1.28 -9.40
C PHE A 58 -1.56 2.81 -9.35
N MET A 59 -1.20 3.46 -10.45
CA MET A 59 -1.11 4.92 -10.46
C MET A 59 -2.46 5.60 -10.38
N ASP A 60 -3.50 5.01 -10.97
CA ASP A 60 -4.86 5.50 -10.81
C ASP A 60 -5.25 5.53 -9.33
N HIS A 61 -4.93 4.48 -8.59
CA HIS A 61 -5.17 4.40 -7.15
C HIS A 61 -4.37 5.48 -6.40
N VAL A 62 -3.08 5.63 -6.70
CA VAL A 62 -2.23 6.63 -6.06
C VAL A 62 -2.79 8.04 -6.27
N HIS A 63 -3.16 8.37 -7.51
CA HIS A 63 -3.73 9.68 -7.82
C HIS A 63 -5.05 9.93 -7.08
N MET A 64 -5.88 8.90 -6.98
CA MET A 64 -7.17 9.02 -6.30
C MET A 64 -6.99 9.28 -4.79
N ILE A 65 -6.18 8.48 -4.11
CA ILE A 65 -6.06 8.55 -2.64
C ILE A 65 -5.22 9.71 -2.14
N THR A 66 -4.36 10.28 -2.97
CA THR A 66 -3.41 11.32 -2.54
C THR A 66 -4.12 12.55 -1.95
N GLY A 67 -5.33 12.86 -2.41
CA GLY A 67 -6.13 13.96 -1.87
C GLY A 67 -6.97 13.61 -0.64
N TRP A 68 -7.02 12.35 -0.24
CA TRP A 68 -7.91 11.93 0.85
C TRP A 68 -7.32 12.28 2.21
N PRO A 69 -8.16 12.79 3.16
CA PRO A 69 -7.70 13.01 4.53
C PRO A 69 -7.19 11.75 5.21
N GLU A 70 -7.83 10.59 4.94
CA GLU A 70 -7.44 9.30 5.49
C GLU A 70 -6.03 8.89 5.04
N PHE A 71 -5.69 9.18 3.79
CA PHE A 71 -4.35 8.90 3.27
C PHE A 71 -3.30 9.84 3.89
N LYS A 72 -3.64 11.13 4.03
CA LYS A 72 -2.75 12.09 4.69
C LYS A 72 -2.47 11.71 6.14
N ALA A 73 -3.50 11.24 6.85
CA ALA A 73 -3.36 10.76 8.22
C ALA A 73 -2.46 9.52 8.28
N PHE A 74 -2.65 8.59 7.34
CA PHE A 74 -1.83 7.39 7.20
C PHE A 74 -0.35 7.74 6.99
N VAL A 75 -0.05 8.59 6.02
CA VAL A 75 1.33 9.01 5.71
C VAL A 75 1.99 9.69 6.91
N GLY A 76 1.20 10.42 7.71
CA GLY A 76 1.70 11.12 8.89
C GLY A 76 2.05 10.22 10.07
N ILE A 77 1.64 8.95 10.06
CA ILE A 77 1.83 8.04 11.21
C ILE A 77 2.69 6.82 10.87
N VAL A 78 3.16 6.68 9.63
CA VAL A 78 4.00 5.57 9.21
C VAL A 78 5.25 6.06 8.51
N LYS A 79 6.30 5.22 8.56
CA LYS A 79 7.52 5.40 7.78
C LYS A 79 7.75 4.12 6.97
N PRO A 80 7.78 4.19 5.65
CA PRO A 80 8.09 3.00 4.84
C PRO A 80 9.51 2.53 5.09
N LEU A 81 9.68 1.24 5.34
CA LEU A 81 10.99 0.61 5.54
C LEU A 81 11.43 -0.18 4.32
N ASP A 82 10.49 -0.87 3.67
CA ASP A 82 10.79 -1.73 2.53
C ASP A 82 9.54 -1.86 1.67
N VAL A 83 9.73 -1.86 0.35
CA VAL A 83 8.65 -2.06 -0.62
C VAL A 83 9.06 -3.15 -1.59
N ARG A 84 8.22 -4.17 -1.72
CA ARG A 84 8.40 -5.26 -2.68
C ARG A 84 7.28 -5.21 -3.69
N VAL A 85 7.63 -5.15 -4.96
CA VAL A 85 6.67 -5.12 -6.05
C VAL A 85 6.72 -6.46 -6.79
N TYR A 86 5.57 -7.08 -6.95
CA TYR A 86 5.43 -8.35 -7.67
C TYR A 86 4.59 -8.09 -8.90
N GLY A 87 5.24 -8.06 -10.06
CA GLY A 87 4.63 -7.74 -11.33
C GLY A 87 5.30 -6.55 -12.00
N ARG A 88 4.80 -6.22 -13.19
CA ARG A 88 5.36 -5.14 -14.00
C ARG A 88 4.60 -3.84 -13.73
N LEU A 89 5.32 -2.80 -13.34
CA LEU A 89 4.77 -1.46 -13.18
C LEU A 89 5.06 -0.61 -14.41
N SER A 90 4.23 0.43 -14.61
CA SER A 90 4.51 1.46 -15.62
C SER A 90 5.75 2.26 -15.24
N GLU A 91 6.33 2.98 -16.22
CA GLU A 91 7.47 3.86 -15.94
C GLU A 91 7.10 4.99 -14.98
N GLU A 92 5.86 5.50 -15.07
CA GLU A 92 5.34 6.49 -14.13
C GLU A 92 5.36 5.95 -12.71
N ALA A 93 4.89 4.71 -12.51
CA ALA A 93 4.84 4.09 -11.19
C ALA A 93 6.25 3.85 -10.64
N LEU A 94 7.19 3.39 -11.47
CA LEU A 94 8.57 3.20 -11.05
C LEU A 94 9.23 4.54 -10.68
N ALA A 95 8.96 5.60 -11.43
CA ALA A 95 9.45 6.93 -11.10
C ALA A 95 8.88 7.43 -9.77
N TRP A 96 7.58 7.19 -9.54
CA TRP A 96 6.93 7.55 -8.28
C TRP A 96 7.56 6.81 -7.10
N LEU A 97 7.82 5.51 -7.23
CA LEU A 97 8.50 4.73 -6.18
C LEU A 97 9.88 5.31 -5.84
N ARG A 98 10.62 5.76 -6.85
CA ARG A 98 11.93 6.38 -6.62
C ARG A 98 11.83 7.66 -5.78
N THR A 99 10.72 8.39 -5.86
CA THR A 99 10.52 9.59 -5.05
C THR A 99 10.30 9.30 -3.59
N MET A 100 9.91 8.09 -3.22
CA MET A 100 9.67 7.71 -1.83
C MET A 100 10.94 7.56 -1.02
N ASN A 101 12.10 7.46 -1.66
CA ASN A 101 13.38 7.29 -0.99
C ASN A 101 13.38 6.12 0.00
N VAL A 102 12.83 4.98 -0.41
CA VAL A 102 12.69 3.77 0.38
C VAL A 102 13.41 2.61 -0.33
N VAL A 103 13.89 1.65 0.46
CA VAL A 103 14.41 0.40 -0.11
C VAL A 103 13.28 -0.30 -0.86
N SER A 104 13.51 -0.56 -2.15
CA SER A 104 12.50 -1.23 -2.97
C SER A 104 13.14 -2.25 -3.90
N LYS A 105 12.37 -3.29 -4.21
CA LYS A 105 12.76 -4.30 -5.18
C LYS A 105 11.55 -4.72 -6.00
N THR A 106 11.72 -4.82 -7.30
CA THR A 106 10.67 -5.24 -8.23
C THR A 106 11.00 -6.60 -8.81
N PHE A 107 10.04 -7.51 -8.76
CA PHE A 107 10.07 -8.81 -9.39
C PHE A 107 9.08 -8.76 -10.56
N ASP A 108 9.53 -8.36 -11.72
CA ASP A 108 8.66 -7.94 -12.83
C ASP A 108 8.17 -9.07 -13.73
N SER A 109 8.67 -10.29 -13.54
CA SER A 109 8.32 -11.42 -14.40
C SER A 109 7.61 -12.51 -13.60
N HIS A 110 6.34 -12.75 -13.93
CA HIS A 110 5.58 -13.82 -13.31
C HIS A 110 6.14 -15.19 -13.75
N LEU A 111 6.45 -16.03 -12.79
CA LEU A 111 6.98 -17.37 -13.03
C LEU A 111 5.90 -18.44 -12.96
N ALA A 112 5.18 -18.50 -11.85
CA ALA A 112 4.14 -19.51 -11.62
C ALA A 112 3.26 -19.14 -10.43
N GLY A 113 2.03 -19.68 -10.43
CA GLY A 113 1.12 -19.50 -9.31
C GLY A 113 -0.32 -19.78 -9.72
N PHE A 114 -1.20 -19.81 -8.73
CA PHE A 114 -2.64 -19.86 -8.97
C PHE A 114 -3.40 -19.21 -7.81
N VAL A 115 -4.66 -18.85 -8.09
CA VAL A 115 -5.59 -18.30 -7.09
C VAL A 115 -6.84 -19.18 -7.08
N ARG A 116 -7.34 -19.51 -5.88
CA ARG A 116 -8.57 -20.26 -5.70
C ARG A 116 -9.77 -19.35 -5.44
#